data_6f3063d5d86f351d06fe942c8c2fef36
#
_entry.id   6f3063d5d86f351d06fe942c8c2fef36
#
_cell.length_a   1.000
_cell.length_b   1.000
_cell.length_c   1.000
_cell.angle_alpha   90.00
_cell.angle_beta   90.00
_cell.angle_gamma   90.00
#
_symmetry.space_group_name_H-M   'P 1'
#
loop_
_entity.id
_entity.type
_entity.pdbx_description
1 polymer ?
#
loop_
_entity_poly.entity_id
_entity_poly.type
_entity_poly.pdbx_seq_one_letter_code
_entity_poly.pdbx_strand_id
1 'polypeptide(L)'
;YSSAASDVYKRQRHLSELRRFQTECQVHVLHSSIASDEQTAAFAPPPQGMRKIVLATNMAETGITIPDITCVIDSGRHREMRYDEKRKISRLVDCFIARSNAKQRRGRAGRVQHGICFHLFTRKRHDEYLDAHPIPEMLRLSLQELALQLKVMPLRIGASIEDALSQALDPPLAANIQRAVASLVDVEALTPNEEITPLGRHLCHMPLDVHLLSLIHIS
;
A
#
# COMPACT_ATOMS: atom_id res chain seq x y z
N TYR A 1 -13.22 -1.44 -6.00
CA TYR A 1 -13.22 -0.64 -4.77
C TYR A 1 -12.24 -1.26 -3.79
N SER A 2 -11.27 -0.49 -3.31
CA SER A 2 -10.33 -0.94 -2.29
C SER A 2 -11.11 -1.37 -1.04
N SER A 3 -10.90 -2.60 -0.58
CA SER A 3 -11.58 -3.11 0.62
C SER A 3 -11.23 -2.29 1.89
N ALA A 4 -10.09 -1.60 1.90
CA ALA A 4 -9.71 -0.66 2.97
C ALA A 4 -10.64 0.56 3.01
N ALA A 5 -11.00 1.13 1.85
CA ALA A 5 -12.00 2.20 1.77
C ALA A 5 -13.36 1.72 2.28
N SER A 6 -13.78 0.49 1.94
CA SER A 6 -15.04 -0.09 2.44
C SER A 6 -15.10 -0.15 3.97
N ASP A 7 -14.00 -0.49 4.64
CA ASP A 7 -13.96 -0.53 6.11
C ASP A 7 -14.04 0.86 6.73
N VAL A 8 -13.46 1.87 6.08
CA VAL A 8 -13.58 3.27 6.52
C VAL A 8 -15.02 3.74 6.43
N TYR A 9 -15.74 3.47 5.33
CA TYR A 9 -17.15 3.81 5.17
C TYR A 9 -18.07 3.07 6.16
N LYS A 10 -17.80 1.79 6.45
CA LYS A 10 -18.55 1.06 7.49
C LYS A 10 -18.41 1.71 8.86
N ARG A 11 -17.20 2.13 9.22
CA ARG A 11 -16.95 2.86 10.48
C ARG A 11 -17.61 4.23 10.51
N GLN A 12 -17.58 4.96 9.39
CA GLN A 12 -18.27 6.24 9.26
C GLN A 12 -19.77 6.07 9.49
N ARG A 13 -20.40 5.09 8.84
CA ARG A 13 -21.82 4.77 9.04
C ARG A 13 -22.11 4.47 10.50
N HIS A 14 -21.33 3.60 11.12
CA HIS A 14 -21.53 3.26 12.53
C HIS A 14 -21.42 4.47 13.46
N LEU A 15 -20.44 5.36 13.24
CA LEU A 15 -20.33 6.60 14.01
C LEU A 15 -21.51 7.54 13.76
N SER A 16 -22.00 7.64 12.52
CA SER A 16 -23.15 8.49 12.18
C SER A 16 -24.47 8.00 12.78
N GLU A 17 -24.58 6.73 13.17
CA GLU A 17 -25.74 6.18 13.89
C GLU A 17 -25.75 6.57 15.38
N LEU A 18 -24.60 6.95 15.93
CA LEU A 18 -24.49 7.35 17.33
C LEU A 18 -24.89 8.82 17.51
N ARG A 19 -26.00 9.07 18.22
CA ARG A 19 -26.61 10.41 18.42
C ARG A 19 -25.60 11.48 18.84
N ARG A 20 -24.64 11.14 19.71
CA ARG A 20 -23.61 12.06 20.19
C ARG A 20 -22.67 12.52 19.11
N PHE A 21 -22.35 11.64 18.14
CA PHE A 21 -21.45 11.99 17.03
C PHE A 21 -22.15 12.85 15.97
N GLN A 22 -23.46 12.78 15.85
CA GLN A 22 -24.24 13.63 14.93
C GLN A 22 -24.22 15.11 15.34
N THR A 23 -24.24 15.37 16.65
CA THR A 23 -24.39 16.74 17.18
C THR A 23 -23.08 17.42 17.58
N GLU A 24 -22.06 16.63 17.95
CA GLU A 24 -20.80 17.15 18.51
C GLU A 24 -19.58 16.92 17.61
N CYS A 25 -19.70 16.15 16.53
CA CYS A 25 -18.56 15.74 15.72
C CYS A 25 -18.79 15.92 14.22
N GLN A 26 -17.74 16.36 13.55
CA GLN A 26 -17.62 16.36 12.09
C GLN A 26 -16.69 15.19 11.68
N VAL A 27 -17.22 14.25 10.90
CA VAL A 27 -16.49 13.03 10.49
C VAL A 27 -16.05 13.15 9.04
N HIS A 28 -14.76 13.09 8.81
CA HIS A 28 -14.12 13.05 7.48
C HIS A 28 -13.54 11.67 7.20
N VAL A 29 -13.56 11.29 5.94
CA VAL A 29 -12.97 10.04 5.44
C VAL A 29 -11.78 10.36 4.56
N LEU A 30 -10.67 9.65 4.71
CA LEU A 30 -9.48 9.80 3.87
C LEU A 30 -8.97 8.45 3.37
N HIS A 31 -9.01 8.26 2.05
CA HIS A 31 -8.43 7.11 1.35
C HIS A 31 -8.08 7.49 -0.09
N SER A 32 -7.29 6.66 -0.77
CA SER A 32 -6.76 6.95 -2.11
C SER A 32 -7.79 7.15 -3.22
N SER A 33 -9.02 6.67 -3.02
CA SER A 33 -10.09 6.76 -4.03
C SER A 33 -11.12 7.86 -3.75
N ILE A 34 -10.89 8.74 -2.77
CA ILE A 34 -11.79 9.85 -2.46
C ILE A 34 -11.53 11.04 -3.39
N ALA A 35 -12.56 11.81 -3.71
CA ALA A 35 -12.42 13.01 -4.52
C ALA A 35 -11.53 14.07 -3.83
N SER A 36 -10.83 14.87 -4.63
CA SER A 36 -9.89 15.89 -4.12
C SER A 36 -10.56 16.91 -3.20
N ASP A 37 -11.80 17.30 -3.51
CA ASP A 37 -12.55 18.28 -2.74
C ASP A 37 -12.90 17.76 -1.33
N GLU A 38 -13.28 16.49 -1.23
CA GLU A 38 -13.55 15.83 0.05
C GLU A 38 -12.27 15.64 0.87
N GLN A 39 -11.13 15.37 0.21
CA GLN A 39 -9.84 15.36 0.88
C GLN A 39 -9.52 16.74 1.48
N THR A 40 -9.76 17.79 0.70
CA THR A 40 -9.50 19.19 1.12
C THR A 40 -10.35 19.56 2.33
N ALA A 41 -11.59 19.11 2.41
CA ALA A 41 -12.48 19.38 3.55
C ALA A 41 -11.92 18.85 4.89
N ALA A 42 -11.14 17.78 4.88
CA ALA A 42 -10.50 17.25 6.09
C ALA A 42 -9.41 18.16 6.68
N PHE A 43 -8.87 19.09 5.89
CA PHE A 43 -7.86 20.06 6.35
C PHE A 43 -8.46 21.30 6.98
N ALA A 44 -9.72 21.62 6.67
CA ALA A 44 -10.41 22.77 7.24
C ALA A 44 -10.62 22.58 8.76
N PRO A 45 -10.51 23.65 9.56
CA PRO A 45 -10.85 23.57 10.98
C PRO A 45 -12.35 23.25 11.15
N PRO A 46 -12.70 22.49 12.18
CA PRO A 46 -14.11 22.17 12.43
C PRO A 46 -14.88 23.43 12.86
N PRO A 47 -16.20 23.48 12.66
CA PRO A 47 -17.05 24.53 13.20
C PRO A 47 -16.88 24.67 14.71
N GLN A 48 -17.12 25.90 15.22
CA GLN A 48 -16.98 26.19 16.66
C GLN A 48 -17.87 25.25 17.50
N GLY A 49 -17.28 24.61 18.49
CA GLY A 49 -17.98 23.66 19.37
C GLY A 49 -18.05 22.22 18.84
N MET A 50 -17.63 21.97 17.60
CA MET A 50 -17.57 20.62 17.05
C MET A 50 -16.15 20.02 17.10
N ARG A 51 -16.09 18.71 17.22
CA ARG A 51 -14.85 17.93 17.18
C ARG A 51 -14.65 17.33 15.79
N LYS A 52 -13.47 17.48 15.23
CA LYS A 52 -13.10 16.80 13.97
C LYS A 52 -12.66 15.37 14.25
N ILE A 53 -13.22 14.44 13.49
CA ILE A 53 -12.80 13.02 13.45
C ILE A 53 -12.41 12.68 12.02
N VAL A 54 -11.20 12.19 11.84
CA VAL A 54 -10.70 11.75 10.54
C VAL A 54 -10.52 10.24 10.56
N LEU A 55 -11.30 9.56 9.75
CA LEU A 55 -11.16 8.12 9.50
C LEU A 55 -10.27 7.93 8.28
N ALA A 56 -9.08 7.40 8.47
CA ALA A 56 -8.10 7.30 7.42
C ALA A 56 -7.57 5.88 7.23
N THR A 57 -7.20 5.55 6.01
CA THR A 57 -6.32 4.42 5.69
C THR A 57 -4.87 4.80 6.01
N ASN A 58 -3.91 3.91 5.68
CA ASN A 58 -2.47 4.22 5.77
C ASN A 58 -2.01 5.40 4.89
N MET A 59 -2.86 5.92 4.01
CA MET A 59 -2.58 7.15 3.25
C MET A 59 -2.24 8.35 4.17
N ALA A 60 -2.89 8.45 5.34
CA ALA A 60 -2.61 9.50 6.30
C ALA A 60 -1.33 9.27 7.13
N GLU A 61 -0.64 8.16 6.92
CA GLU A 61 0.58 7.83 7.67
C GLU A 61 1.78 8.65 7.22
N THR A 62 1.94 8.89 5.91
CA THR A 62 3.15 9.53 5.34
C THR A 62 2.87 10.79 4.53
N GLY A 63 1.83 10.79 3.69
CA GLY A 63 1.65 11.80 2.63
C GLY A 63 0.92 13.08 3.05
N ILE A 64 0.21 13.09 4.20
CA ILE A 64 -0.74 14.15 4.53
C ILE A 64 -0.45 14.71 5.93
N THR A 65 -0.51 16.03 6.08
CA THR A 65 -0.42 16.70 7.39
C THR A 65 -1.72 17.45 7.65
N ILE A 66 -2.48 17.01 8.64
CA ILE A 66 -3.67 17.71 9.13
C ILE A 66 -3.26 18.45 10.41
N PRO A 67 -3.25 19.80 10.41
CA PRO A 67 -2.56 20.59 11.44
C PRO A 67 -3.22 20.54 12.82
N ASP A 68 -4.50 20.27 12.91
CA ASP A 68 -5.30 20.32 14.13
C ASP A 68 -5.55 18.96 14.80
N ILE A 69 -4.85 17.91 14.38
CA ILE A 69 -4.95 16.59 15.00
C ILE A 69 -4.19 16.56 16.33
N THR A 70 -4.92 16.35 17.41
CA THR A 70 -4.39 16.22 18.77
C THR A 70 -4.43 14.79 19.30
N CYS A 71 -5.19 13.91 18.67
CA CYS A 71 -5.35 12.52 19.10
C CYS A 71 -5.27 11.57 17.92
N VAL A 72 -4.49 10.51 18.06
CA VAL A 72 -4.43 9.40 17.11
C VAL A 72 -4.92 8.13 17.80
N ILE A 73 -5.80 7.39 17.14
CA ILE A 73 -6.22 6.05 17.54
C ILE A 73 -5.72 5.09 16.47
N ASP A 74 -4.68 4.32 16.79
CA ASP A 74 -4.02 3.41 15.86
C ASP A 74 -4.47 1.97 16.09
N SER A 75 -5.13 1.39 15.08
CA SER A 75 -5.56 -0.01 15.12
C SER A 75 -4.40 -1.01 15.08
N GLY A 76 -3.19 -0.56 14.71
CA GLY A 76 -2.04 -1.43 14.49
C GLY A 76 -2.14 -2.32 13.25
N ARG A 77 -3.11 -2.04 12.38
CA ARG A 77 -3.34 -2.83 11.18
C ARG A 77 -3.32 -1.98 9.93
N HIS A 78 -2.95 -2.64 8.83
CA HIS A 78 -3.11 -2.11 7.48
C HIS A 78 -3.37 -3.26 6.49
N ARG A 79 -3.70 -2.89 5.27
CA ARG A 79 -3.75 -3.84 4.15
C ARG A 79 -2.62 -3.53 3.20
N GLU A 80 -1.95 -4.58 2.77
CA GLU A 80 -0.90 -4.49 1.77
C GLU A 80 -1.03 -5.59 0.73
N MET A 81 -0.57 -5.29 -0.48
CA MET A 81 -0.50 -6.27 -1.54
C MET A 81 0.64 -7.25 -1.26
N ARG A 82 0.35 -8.54 -1.37
CA ARG A 82 1.32 -9.63 -1.31
C ARG A 82 1.09 -10.58 -2.48
N TYR A 83 2.17 -11.03 -3.08
CA TYR A 83 2.14 -12.07 -4.09
C TYR A 83 2.17 -13.45 -3.44
N ASP A 84 1.20 -14.29 -3.80
CA ASP A 84 1.13 -15.69 -3.38
C ASP A 84 1.78 -16.55 -4.46
N GLU A 85 3.02 -16.97 -4.24
CA GLU A 85 3.80 -17.75 -5.20
C GLU A 85 3.18 -19.12 -5.54
N LYS A 86 2.45 -19.72 -4.59
CA LYS A 86 1.80 -21.03 -4.82
C LYS A 86 0.60 -20.90 -5.76
N ARG A 87 -0.16 -19.81 -5.61
CA ARG A 87 -1.36 -19.55 -6.43
C ARG A 87 -1.08 -18.66 -7.62
N LYS A 88 0.11 -18.06 -7.70
CA LYS A 88 0.51 -17.09 -8.73
C LYS A 88 -0.45 -15.90 -8.86
N ILE A 89 -0.94 -15.39 -7.74
CA ILE A 89 -1.87 -14.25 -7.68
C ILE A 89 -1.41 -13.22 -6.67
N SER A 90 -1.63 -11.95 -6.99
CA SER A 90 -1.50 -10.85 -6.05
C SER A 90 -2.79 -10.69 -5.25
N ARG A 91 -2.69 -10.58 -3.93
CA ARG A 91 -3.85 -10.39 -3.05
C ARG A 91 -3.60 -9.35 -1.99
N LEU A 92 -4.68 -8.67 -1.61
CA LEU A 92 -4.67 -7.71 -0.52
C LEU A 92 -4.82 -8.45 0.81
N VAL A 93 -3.81 -8.35 1.68
CA VAL A 93 -3.75 -9.06 2.97
C VAL A 93 -3.87 -8.05 4.11
N ASP A 94 -4.71 -8.37 5.10
CA ASP A 94 -4.78 -7.63 6.37
C ASP A 94 -3.65 -8.12 7.29
N CYS A 95 -2.76 -7.23 7.68
CA CYS A 95 -1.62 -7.55 8.52
C CYS A 95 -1.36 -6.48 9.58
N PHE A 96 -0.52 -6.81 10.55
CA PHE A 96 -0.04 -5.84 11.50
C PHE A 96 1.02 -4.93 10.87
N ILE A 97 1.04 -3.69 11.31
CA ILE A 97 2.05 -2.70 10.92
C ILE A 97 3.42 -3.01 11.54
N ALA A 98 4.47 -2.43 10.98
CA ALA A 98 5.78 -2.43 11.63
C ALA A 98 5.86 -1.34 12.73
N ARG A 99 6.86 -1.43 13.61
CA ARG A 99 7.13 -0.44 14.66
C ARG A 99 7.39 0.95 14.10
N SER A 100 8.08 1.04 12.97
CA SER A 100 8.30 2.30 12.26
C SER A 100 7.00 2.97 11.81
N ASN A 101 6.03 2.19 11.31
CA ASN A 101 4.70 2.70 10.96
C ASN A 101 3.94 3.20 12.20
N ALA A 102 3.96 2.45 13.31
CA ALA A 102 3.34 2.87 14.57
C ALA A 102 3.92 4.22 15.05
N LYS A 103 5.26 4.39 14.95
CA LYS A 103 5.93 5.64 15.25
C LYS A 103 5.48 6.80 14.33
N GLN A 104 5.35 6.54 13.02
CA GLN A 104 4.88 7.54 12.06
C GLN A 104 3.44 7.95 12.34
N ARG A 105 2.52 6.98 12.58
CA ARG A 105 1.12 7.25 12.93
C ARG A 105 1.00 8.05 14.21
N ARG A 106 1.73 7.69 15.26
CA ARG A 106 1.80 8.46 16.50
C ARG A 106 2.25 9.89 16.26
N GLY A 107 3.22 10.10 15.39
CA GLY A 107 3.74 11.42 15.04
C GLY A 107 2.74 12.33 14.33
N ARG A 108 1.59 11.82 13.87
CA ARG A 108 0.53 12.66 13.29
C ARG A 108 -0.13 13.56 14.33
N ALA A 109 -0.31 13.10 15.57
CA ALA A 109 -0.86 13.92 16.66
C ALA A 109 0.13 14.97 17.21
N GLY A 110 1.42 14.72 17.08
CA GLY A 110 2.48 15.58 17.67
C GLY A 110 3.16 16.52 16.69
N ARG A 111 2.58 16.83 15.53
CA ARG A 111 3.28 17.58 14.48
C ARG A 111 3.30 19.08 14.67
N VAL A 112 2.18 19.64 15.08
CA VAL A 112 2.01 21.11 15.24
C VAL A 112 1.86 21.47 16.70
N GLN A 113 1.29 20.59 17.50
CA GLN A 113 1.00 20.79 18.92
C GLN A 113 1.14 19.48 19.69
N HIS A 114 1.12 19.54 21.03
CA HIS A 114 1.13 18.36 21.85
C HIS A 114 -0.08 17.47 21.56
N GLY A 115 0.15 16.18 21.41
CA GLY A 115 -0.91 15.23 21.10
C GLY A 115 -0.75 13.89 21.83
N ILE A 116 -1.79 13.08 21.78
CA ILE A 116 -1.88 11.77 22.43
C ILE A 116 -2.11 10.71 21.36
N CYS A 117 -1.50 9.53 21.54
CA CYS A 117 -1.74 8.38 20.68
C CYS A 117 -2.18 7.17 21.50
N PHE A 118 -3.29 6.58 21.12
CA PHE A 118 -3.78 5.31 21.66
C PHE A 118 -3.55 4.19 20.65
N HIS A 119 -2.71 3.23 21.02
CA HIS A 119 -2.52 2.01 20.25
C HIS A 119 -3.52 0.94 20.70
N LEU A 120 -4.31 0.39 19.77
CA LEU A 120 -5.29 -0.66 20.03
C LEU A 120 -4.66 -2.07 19.97
N PHE A 121 -3.42 -2.16 20.40
CA PHE A 121 -2.66 -3.41 20.54
C PHE A 121 -1.77 -3.34 21.77
N THR A 122 -1.38 -4.50 22.28
CA THR A 122 -0.62 -4.58 23.54
C THR A 122 0.84 -4.17 23.35
N ARG A 123 1.48 -3.71 24.44
CA ARG A 123 2.91 -3.43 24.46
C ARG A 123 3.73 -4.67 24.10
N LYS A 124 3.33 -5.84 24.60
CA LYS A 124 3.97 -7.11 24.24
C LYS A 124 3.96 -7.34 22.73
N ARG A 125 2.81 -7.07 22.05
CA ARG A 125 2.75 -7.18 20.58
C ARG A 125 3.70 -6.21 19.91
N HIS A 126 3.76 -4.96 20.36
CA HIS A 126 4.68 -3.97 19.81
C HIS A 126 6.13 -4.39 19.93
N ASP A 127 6.54 -4.84 21.11
CA ASP A 127 7.96 -5.05 21.41
C ASP A 127 8.49 -6.41 20.89
N GLU A 128 7.65 -7.46 20.88
CA GLU A 128 8.07 -8.83 20.57
C GLU A 128 7.60 -9.33 19.20
N TYR A 129 6.47 -8.82 18.66
CA TYR A 129 5.83 -9.40 17.48
C TYR A 129 5.74 -8.45 16.27
N LEU A 130 5.95 -7.14 16.45
CA LEU A 130 6.02 -6.24 15.32
C LEU A 130 7.45 -6.16 14.78
N ASP A 131 7.59 -6.27 13.46
CA ASP A 131 8.86 -6.04 12.79
C ASP A 131 9.34 -4.60 13.00
N ALA A 132 10.64 -4.36 12.94
CA ALA A 132 11.20 -3.01 13.07
C ALA A 132 10.74 -2.10 11.92
N HIS A 133 10.78 -2.62 10.69
CA HIS A 133 10.41 -1.95 9.44
C HIS A 133 9.48 -2.83 8.61
N PRO A 134 8.63 -2.26 7.74
CA PRO A 134 7.82 -3.02 6.80
C PRO A 134 8.72 -3.79 5.82
N ILE A 135 8.23 -4.93 5.34
CA ILE A 135 8.92 -5.65 4.26
C ILE A 135 8.94 -4.77 3.02
N PRO A 136 10.10 -4.54 2.38
CA PRO A 136 10.20 -3.79 1.15
C PRO A 136 9.24 -4.29 0.07
N GLU A 137 8.69 -3.39 -0.71
CA GLU A 137 7.67 -3.71 -1.72
C GLU A 137 8.18 -4.73 -2.73
N MET A 138 9.42 -4.59 -3.15
CA MET A 138 10.11 -5.50 -4.07
C MET A 138 10.17 -6.96 -3.57
N LEU A 139 10.17 -7.17 -2.24
CA LEU A 139 10.22 -8.51 -1.65
C LEU A 139 8.84 -9.15 -1.43
N ARG A 140 7.74 -8.39 -1.59
CA ARG A 140 6.38 -8.87 -1.34
C ARG A 140 5.45 -8.85 -2.55
N LEU A 141 5.83 -8.17 -3.64
CA LEU A 141 5.08 -8.12 -4.90
C LEU A 141 5.64 -9.10 -5.93
N SER A 142 4.87 -9.29 -7.00
CA SER A 142 5.34 -10.03 -8.17
C SER A 142 6.51 -9.30 -8.83
N LEU A 143 7.60 -10.00 -9.06
CA LEU A 143 8.76 -9.45 -9.77
C LEU A 143 8.56 -9.35 -11.28
N GLN A 144 7.51 -9.97 -11.85
CA GLN A 144 7.24 -9.98 -13.29
C GLN A 144 6.98 -8.57 -13.83
N GLU A 145 6.12 -7.80 -13.14
CA GLU A 145 5.85 -6.42 -13.53
C GLU A 145 7.11 -5.56 -13.47
N LEU A 146 7.88 -5.66 -12.38
CA LEU A 146 9.13 -4.94 -12.23
C LEU A 146 10.16 -5.33 -13.28
N ALA A 147 10.27 -6.62 -13.61
CA ALA A 147 11.16 -7.13 -14.65
C ALA A 147 10.81 -6.57 -16.04
N LEU A 148 9.52 -6.50 -16.38
CA LEU A 148 9.08 -5.88 -17.64
C LEU A 148 9.36 -4.37 -17.65
N GLN A 149 9.10 -3.66 -16.56
CA GLN A 149 9.39 -2.23 -16.46
C GLN A 149 10.88 -1.94 -16.65
N LEU A 150 11.78 -2.74 -16.05
CA LEU A 150 13.23 -2.62 -16.23
C LEU A 150 13.65 -2.76 -17.70
N LYS A 151 13.02 -3.68 -18.45
CA LYS A 151 13.35 -3.88 -19.87
C LYS A 151 12.76 -2.83 -20.81
N VAL A 152 11.69 -2.14 -20.41
CA VAL A 152 11.10 -1.02 -21.17
C VAL A 152 11.86 0.28 -20.94
N MET A 153 12.51 0.43 -19.80
CA MET A 153 13.26 1.64 -19.48
C MET A 153 14.41 1.85 -20.49
N PRO A 154 14.60 3.10 -20.97
CA PRO A 154 15.71 3.43 -21.89
C PRO A 154 17.08 3.31 -21.21
N LEU A 155 17.13 3.36 -19.88
CA LEU A 155 18.36 3.14 -19.10
C LEU A 155 18.61 1.64 -18.94
N ARG A 156 19.71 1.15 -19.47
CA ARG A 156 20.18 -0.22 -19.21
C ARG A 156 20.85 -0.25 -17.85
N ILE A 157 20.16 -0.78 -16.86
CA ILE A 157 20.70 -1.05 -15.52
C ILE A 157 21.10 -2.52 -15.50
N GLY A 158 22.41 -2.82 -15.52
CA GLY A 158 22.93 -4.19 -15.52
C GLY A 158 22.84 -4.92 -16.87
N ALA A 159 23.47 -6.08 -16.94
CA ALA A 159 23.50 -6.92 -18.13
C ALA A 159 22.23 -7.79 -18.26
N SER A 160 21.65 -8.20 -17.13
CA SER A 160 20.44 -9.01 -17.04
C SER A 160 19.46 -8.41 -16.02
N ILE A 161 18.23 -8.94 -15.95
CA ILE A 161 17.26 -8.58 -14.92
C ILE A 161 17.78 -8.94 -13.53
N GLU A 162 18.44 -10.09 -13.41
CA GLU A 162 19.04 -10.53 -12.15
C GLU A 162 20.16 -9.59 -11.70
N ASP A 163 21.04 -9.17 -12.60
CA ASP A 163 22.10 -8.21 -12.30
C ASP A 163 21.54 -6.86 -11.88
N ALA A 164 20.51 -6.35 -12.55
CA ALA A 164 19.85 -5.10 -12.20
C ALA A 164 19.20 -5.15 -10.81
N LEU A 165 18.47 -6.22 -10.49
CA LEU A 165 17.76 -6.36 -9.23
C LEU A 165 18.69 -6.68 -8.04
N SER A 166 19.85 -7.31 -8.30
CA SER A 166 20.86 -7.60 -7.28
C SER A 166 21.54 -6.33 -6.74
N GLN A 167 21.50 -5.23 -7.50
CA GLN A 167 22.06 -3.92 -7.08
C GLN A 167 21.10 -3.11 -6.20
N ALA A 168 19.89 -3.60 -5.94
CA ALA A 168 18.94 -2.95 -5.04
C ALA A 168 19.43 -2.97 -3.59
N LEU A 169 18.96 -2.03 -2.76
CA LEU A 169 19.29 -1.98 -1.32
C LEU A 169 18.88 -3.26 -0.58
N ASP A 170 17.70 -3.80 -0.92
CA ASP A 170 17.18 -5.05 -0.39
C ASP A 170 16.88 -5.98 -1.58
N PRO A 171 17.88 -6.69 -2.10
CA PRO A 171 17.73 -7.47 -3.33
C PRO A 171 16.82 -8.69 -3.11
N PRO A 172 15.94 -9.02 -4.07
CA PRO A 172 15.17 -10.25 -4.05
C PRO A 172 16.09 -11.48 -4.16
N LEU A 173 15.59 -12.63 -3.70
CA LEU A 173 16.31 -13.89 -3.88
C LEU A 173 16.43 -14.20 -5.38
N ALA A 174 17.64 -14.61 -5.83
CA ALA A 174 17.91 -14.95 -7.23
C ALA A 174 16.90 -15.98 -7.79
N ALA A 175 16.53 -16.99 -7.00
CA ALA A 175 15.51 -17.98 -7.39
C ALA A 175 14.13 -17.35 -7.69
N ASN A 176 13.76 -16.25 -7.02
CA ASN A 176 12.51 -15.55 -7.28
C ASN A 176 12.59 -14.75 -8.59
N ILE A 177 13.75 -14.13 -8.83
CA ILE A 177 14.02 -13.39 -10.07
C ILE A 177 13.97 -14.36 -11.27
N GLN A 178 14.70 -15.46 -11.18
CA GLN A 178 14.74 -16.48 -12.24
C GLN A 178 13.35 -17.06 -12.54
N ARG A 179 12.54 -17.32 -11.51
CA ARG A 179 11.14 -17.75 -11.69
C ARG A 179 10.28 -16.70 -12.38
N ALA A 180 10.45 -15.42 -12.03
CA ALA A 180 9.73 -14.34 -12.68
C ALA A 180 10.12 -14.21 -14.16
N VAL A 181 11.41 -14.28 -14.47
CA VAL A 181 11.92 -14.25 -15.85
C VAL A 181 11.40 -15.45 -16.65
N ALA A 182 11.52 -16.67 -16.10
CA ALA A 182 11.01 -17.88 -16.76
C ALA A 182 9.51 -17.76 -17.07
N SER A 183 8.72 -17.28 -16.11
CA SER A 183 7.29 -17.05 -16.31
C SER A 183 6.99 -16.02 -17.40
N LEU A 184 7.81 -14.97 -17.54
CA LEU A 184 7.66 -13.98 -18.62
C LEU A 184 8.07 -14.53 -19.99
N VAL A 185 9.02 -15.46 -20.03
CA VAL A 185 9.39 -16.19 -21.25
C VAL A 185 8.29 -17.16 -21.65
N ASP A 186 7.69 -17.90 -20.70
CA ASP A 186 6.59 -18.83 -20.93
C ASP A 186 5.35 -18.15 -21.54
N VAL A 187 5.07 -16.89 -21.19
CA VAL A 187 3.97 -16.11 -21.75
C VAL A 187 4.41 -15.25 -22.96
N GLU A 188 5.60 -15.49 -23.49
CA GLU A 188 6.18 -14.76 -24.63
C GLU A 188 6.29 -13.23 -24.43
N ALA A 189 6.28 -12.75 -23.20
CA ALA A 189 6.52 -11.34 -22.87
C ALA A 189 8.01 -10.97 -22.99
N LEU A 190 8.89 -11.92 -22.72
CA LEU A 190 10.34 -11.84 -22.94
C LEU A 190 10.82 -12.98 -23.86
N THR A 191 11.89 -12.73 -24.60
CA THR A 191 12.63 -13.80 -25.27
C THR A 191 13.50 -14.55 -24.26
N PRO A 192 14.04 -15.76 -24.60
CA PRO A 192 15.00 -16.47 -23.75
C PRO A 192 16.25 -15.66 -23.41
N ASN A 193 16.59 -14.66 -24.23
CA ASN A 193 17.72 -13.74 -24.00
C ASN A 193 17.30 -12.48 -23.20
N GLU A 194 16.16 -12.52 -22.54
CA GLU A 194 15.58 -11.41 -21.78
C GLU A 194 15.34 -10.13 -22.60
N GLU A 195 15.11 -10.24 -23.90
CA GLU A 195 14.68 -9.11 -24.73
C GLU A 195 13.16 -8.97 -24.66
N ILE A 196 12.69 -7.72 -24.57
CA ILE A 196 11.24 -7.45 -24.49
C ILE A 196 10.58 -7.63 -25.87
N THR A 197 9.53 -8.43 -25.92
CA THR A 197 8.72 -8.64 -27.12
C THR A 197 7.70 -7.52 -27.32
N PRO A 198 7.05 -7.39 -28.51
CA PRO A 198 5.92 -6.49 -28.70
C PRO A 198 4.78 -6.75 -27.69
N LEU A 199 4.50 -8.02 -27.37
CA LEU A 199 3.53 -8.41 -26.34
C LEU A 199 3.97 -7.89 -24.98
N GLY A 200 5.21 -8.12 -24.57
CA GLY A 200 5.76 -7.63 -23.30
C GLY A 200 5.64 -6.12 -23.13
N ARG A 201 5.85 -5.35 -24.21
CA ARG A 201 5.63 -3.89 -24.20
C ARG A 201 4.19 -3.51 -23.93
N HIS A 202 3.22 -4.20 -24.53
CA HIS A 202 1.80 -3.96 -24.28
C HIS A 202 1.45 -4.33 -22.82
N LEU A 203 1.92 -5.47 -22.34
CA LEU A 203 1.66 -5.95 -20.96
C LEU A 203 2.18 -4.96 -19.91
N CYS A 204 3.34 -4.34 -20.13
CA CYS A 204 3.90 -3.35 -19.22
C CYS A 204 2.99 -2.13 -18.97
N HIS A 205 2.11 -1.79 -19.91
CA HIS A 205 1.18 -0.66 -19.82
C HIS A 205 -0.21 -1.05 -19.29
N MET A 206 -0.46 -2.35 -19.10
CA MET A 206 -1.75 -2.84 -18.62
C MET A 206 -1.70 -3.03 -17.10
N PRO A 207 -2.67 -2.51 -16.34
CA PRO A 207 -2.75 -2.68 -14.88
C PRO A 207 -3.32 -4.05 -14.50
N LEU A 208 -2.88 -5.13 -15.17
CA LEU A 208 -3.37 -6.50 -14.99
C LEU A 208 -2.19 -7.43 -14.76
N ASP A 209 -2.40 -8.45 -13.93
CA ASP A 209 -1.42 -9.52 -13.71
C ASP A 209 -1.12 -10.24 -15.04
N VAL A 210 0.16 -10.45 -15.32
CA VAL A 210 0.65 -11.05 -16.57
C VAL A 210 0.01 -12.42 -16.87
N HIS A 211 -0.31 -13.18 -15.82
CA HIS A 211 -0.99 -14.48 -15.97
C HIS A 211 -2.44 -14.37 -16.38
N LEU A 212 -3.16 -13.33 -15.96
CA LEU A 212 -4.54 -13.11 -16.40
C LEU A 212 -4.61 -12.78 -17.89
N LEU A 213 -3.60 -12.13 -18.41
CA LEU A 213 -3.52 -11.74 -19.82
C LEU A 213 -3.11 -12.90 -20.73
N SER A 214 -2.31 -13.85 -20.24
CA SER A 214 -1.97 -15.06 -20.99
C SER A 214 -3.20 -15.93 -21.27
N LEU A 215 -4.20 -15.91 -20.40
CA LEU A 215 -5.47 -16.63 -20.60
C LEU A 215 -6.33 -16.03 -21.73
N ILE A 216 -6.19 -14.74 -22.02
CA ILE A 216 -6.92 -14.06 -23.09
C ILE A 216 -6.27 -14.35 -24.46
N HIS A 217 -5.01 -14.70 -24.50
CA HIS A 217 -4.27 -14.94 -25.74
C HIS A 217 -4.36 -16.39 -26.24
N ILE A 218 -4.86 -17.31 -25.40
CA ILE A 218 -5.03 -18.74 -25.72
C ILE A 218 -6.44 -19.05 -26.30
N SER A 219 -7.32 -18.07 -26.38
CA SER A 219 -8.61 -18.13 -27.11
C SER A 219 -8.52 -17.31 -28.41
#